data_480b5a4756ea223a62a0204296191e0d
#
_entry.id   480b5a4756ea223a62a0204296191e0d
#
_cell.length_a   1.000
_cell.length_b   1.000
_cell.length_c   1.000
_cell.angle_alpha   90.00
_cell.angle_beta   90.00
_cell.angle_gamma   90.00
#
_symmetry.space_group_name_H-M   'P 1'
#
loop_
_entity.id
_entity.type
_entity.pdbx_description
1 polymer ?
#
loop_
_entity_poly.entity_id
_entity_poly.type
_entity_poly.pdbx_seq_one_letter_code
_entity_poly.pdbx_strand_id
1 'polypeptide(L)'
;GYLPAQNRAYISTDHAGFLNIMDDDVTTVGGSGLAVFFWPDCSVNLFGYYAWQLEVGRNPTGDVLRDDSQTWLDFYRRINVMNVILKEIDDISVSSPSEELDRIRVKGECHFIRASLYFTLVNLYGKAYNKATSATDYGVPLKLTEYVEHDKDKKTQFERTPVAKIYEQIVEDLKT
;
A
#
# COMPACT_ATOMS: atom_id res chain seq x y z
N GLY A 1 -3.46 -5.75 17.82
CA GLY A 1 -2.57 -5.32 16.91
C GLY A 1 -2.94 -5.13 15.45
N TYR A 2 -2.50 -4.03 14.88
CA TYR A 2 -2.69 -3.68 13.48
C TYR A 2 -1.69 -4.37 12.54
N LEU A 3 -0.57 -4.87 13.06
CA LEU A 3 0.42 -5.65 12.31
C LEU A 3 -0.17 -6.83 11.51
N PRO A 4 -1.17 -7.57 12.00
CA PRO A 4 -1.81 -8.62 11.20
C PRO A 4 -2.50 -8.11 9.94
N ALA A 5 -3.03 -6.89 9.94
CA ALA A 5 -3.65 -6.32 8.74
C ALA A 5 -2.61 -5.90 7.70
N GLN A 6 -1.47 -5.39 8.16
CA GLN A 6 -0.34 -5.07 7.29
C GLN A 6 0.28 -6.36 6.71
N ASN A 7 0.52 -7.37 7.55
CA ASN A 7 1.01 -8.66 7.09
C ASN A 7 0.07 -9.31 6.06
N ARG A 8 -1.24 -9.16 6.20
CA ARG A 8 -2.18 -9.61 5.17
C ARG A 8 -2.01 -8.87 3.85
N ALA A 9 -1.66 -7.58 3.88
CA ALA A 9 -1.39 -6.83 2.66
C ALA A 9 -0.14 -7.31 1.93
N TYR A 10 0.89 -7.71 2.69
CA TYR A 10 2.15 -8.19 2.12
C TYR A 10 2.18 -9.68 1.83
N ILE A 11 1.46 -10.50 2.61
CA ILE A 11 1.47 -11.95 2.51
C ILE A 11 0.29 -12.49 1.69
N SER A 12 -0.79 -11.73 1.56
CA SER A 12 -1.93 -12.13 0.78
C SER A 12 -1.57 -12.20 -0.70
N THR A 13 -1.73 -13.36 -1.29
CA THR A 13 -1.58 -13.59 -2.72
C THR A 13 -2.59 -12.80 -3.54
N ASP A 14 -3.62 -12.24 -2.88
CA ASP A 14 -4.72 -11.58 -3.57
C ASP A 14 -4.44 -10.13 -3.95
N HIS A 15 -3.53 -9.42 -3.23
CA HIS A 15 -3.34 -7.98 -3.48
C HIS A 15 -1.88 -7.56 -3.67
N ALA A 16 -1.05 -7.65 -2.63
CA ALA A 16 0.35 -7.24 -2.70
C ALA A 16 1.33 -8.38 -2.35
N GLY A 17 0.85 -9.61 -2.30
CA GLY A 17 1.65 -10.80 -2.02
C GLY A 17 2.76 -11.05 -3.03
N PHE A 18 2.62 -10.49 -4.23
CA PHE A 18 3.66 -10.55 -5.25
C PHE A 18 4.96 -9.84 -4.83
N LEU A 19 4.90 -8.87 -3.94
CA LEU A 19 6.11 -8.20 -3.43
C LEU A 19 7.06 -9.17 -2.75
N ASN A 20 6.53 -10.16 -2.03
CA ASN A 20 7.34 -11.16 -1.34
C ASN A 20 7.98 -12.16 -2.29
N ILE A 21 7.45 -12.35 -3.48
CA ILE A 21 8.02 -13.28 -4.47
C ILE A 21 8.96 -12.61 -5.45
N MET A 22 9.05 -11.28 -5.42
CA MET A 22 10.03 -10.50 -6.17
C MET A 22 11.33 -10.31 -5.38
N ASP A 23 11.37 -10.79 -4.14
CA ASP A 23 12.53 -10.70 -3.26
C ASP A 23 13.40 -11.96 -3.42
N ASP A 24 14.71 -11.81 -3.35
CA ASP A 24 15.69 -12.89 -3.38
C ASP A 24 15.83 -13.61 -2.03
N ASP A 25 15.25 -13.07 -0.98
CA ASP A 25 15.14 -13.72 0.34
C ASP A 25 14.09 -14.84 0.39
N VAL A 26 13.27 -15.00 -0.67
CA VAL A 26 12.20 -16.00 -0.74
C VAL A 26 12.61 -17.17 -1.63
N THR A 27 12.55 -18.38 -1.07
CA THR A 27 12.78 -19.61 -1.82
C THR A 27 11.57 -20.54 -1.74
N THR A 28 11.38 -21.37 -2.76
CA THR A 28 10.35 -22.38 -2.77
C THR A 28 10.83 -23.63 -2.06
N VAL A 29 10.02 -24.17 -1.13
CA VAL A 29 10.35 -25.37 -0.34
C VAL A 29 9.56 -26.57 -0.85
N GLY A 30 10.28 -27.59 -1.32
CA GLY A 30 9.71 -28.87 -1.72
C GLY A 30 8.98 -28.86 -3.07
N GLY A 31 8.32 -29.97 -3.40
CA GLY A 31 7.57 -30.14 -4.67
C GLY A 31 6.32 -29.27 -4.84
N SER A 32 6.05 -28.38 -3.89
CA SER A 32 5.00 -27.38 -3.92
C SER A 32 5.49 -26.02 -4.37
N GLY A 33 6.65 -25.93 -4.99
CA GLY A 33 7.19 -24.68 -5.52
C GLY A 33 6.27 -24.01 -6.52
N LEU A 34 6.62 -22.81 -6.93
CA LEU A 34 5.88 -22.03 -7.93
C LEU A 34 5.48 -22.84 -9.16
N ALA A 35 6.22 -23.93 -9.47
CA ALA A 35 5.87 -24.86 -10.54
C ALA A 35 4.54 -25.60 -10.31
N VAL A 36 4.13 -25.85 -9.07
CA VAL A 36 2.81 -26.44 -8.73
C VAL A 36 1.72 -25.39 -8.81
N PHE A 37 2.08 -24.15 -8.61
CA PHE A 37 1.20 -23.01 -8.79
C PHE A 37 0.95 -22.65 -10.28
N PHE A 38 1.55 -23.36 -11.20
CA PHE A 38 1.37 -23.12 -12.65
C PHE A 38 0.09 -23.69 -13.24
N TRP A 39 -0.73 -24.36 -12.42
CA TRP A 39 -1.87 -25.07 -13.00
C TRP A 39 -3.12 -24.98 -12.12
N PRO A 40 -4.24 -24.63 -12.68
CA PRO A 40 -4.62 -23.61 -13.65
C PRO A 40 -5.13 -22.29 -13.04
N ASP A 41 -5.19 -22.10 -11.70
CA ASP A 41 -6.08 -21.07 -11.16
C ASP A 41 -5.45 -19.84 -10.47
N CYS A 42 -4.32 -19.90 -9.83
CA CYS A 42 -3.82 -18.72 -9.12
C CYS A 42 -2.36 -18.35 -9.40
N SER A 43 -1.64 -19.26 -9.84
CA SER A 43 -0.20 -19.21 -9.95
C SER A 43 0.30 -18.50 -11.18
N VAL A 44 -0.49 -18.53 -12.24
CA VAL A 44 -0.18 -17.78 -13.46
C VAL A 44 -0.08 -16.29 -13.17
N ASN A 45 -0.86 -15.81 -12.20
CA ASN A 45 -0.83 -14.41 -11.76
C ASN A 45 0.47 -14.00 -11.07
N LEU A 46 1.15 -14.93 -10.42
CA LEU A 46 2.36 -14.66 -9.66
C LEU A 46 3.64 -14.97 -10.45
N PHE A 47 3.56 -15.86 -11.44
CA PHE A 47 4.73 -16.26 -12.22
C PHE A 47 5.41 -15.08 -12.94
N GLY A 48 4.64 -14.19 -13.51
CA GLY A 48 5.18 -13.02 -14.18
C GLY A 48 6.00 -12.14 -13.26
N TYR A 49 5.57 -11.99 -12.00
CA TYR A 49 6.31 -11.26 -10.97
C TYR A 49 7.58 -12.01 -10.55
N TYR A 50 7.47 -13.30 -10.27
CA TYR A 50 8.62 -14.13 -9.92
C TYR A 50 9.67 -14.18 -11.03
N ALA A 51 9.26 -14.27 -12.28
CA ALA A 51 10.13 -14.32 -13.44
C ALA A 51 10.54 -12.92 -13.96
N TRP A 52 10.19 -11.85 -13.24
CA TRP A 52 10.50 -10.45 -13.59
C TRP A 52 10.09 -10.09 -15.03
N GLN A 53 8.94 -10.60 -15.48
CA GLN A 53 8.44 -10.32 -16.81
C GLN A 53 7.92 -8.88 -16.93
N LEU A 54 8.12 -8.27 -18.11
CA LEU A 54 7.65 -6.91 -18.38
C LEU A 54 6.12 -6.76 -18.29
N GLU A 55 5.39 -7.79 -18.71
CA GLU A 55 3.93 -7.83 -18.67
C GLU A 55 3.47 -8.89 -17.66
N VAL A 56 3.42 -8.51 -16.41
CA VAL A 56 2.92 -9.36 -15.33
C VAL A 56 1.39 -9.42 -15.34
N GLY A 57 0.83 -10.49 -14.77
CA GLY A 57 -0.63 -10.66 -14.70
C GLY A 57 -1.29 -11.03 -16.02
N ARG A 58 -0.54 -11.52 -16.99
CA ARG A 58 -1.06 -12.09 -18.22
C ARG A 58 -0.76 -13.58 -18.32
N ASN A 59 -1.70 -14.32 -18.93
CA ASN A 59 -1.45 -15.71 -19.29
C ASN A 59 -0.57 -15.80 -20.58
N PRO A 60 -0.10 -17.01 -20.93
CA PRO A 60 0.67 -17.21 -22.16
C PRO A 60 -0.06 -16.81 -23.47
N THR A 61 -1.38 -16.72 -23.44
CA THR A 61 -2.21 -16.26 -24.55
C THR A 61 -2.40 -14.75 -24.57
N GLY A 62 -1.90 -14.03 -23.56
CA GLY A 62 -1.93 -12.57 -23.47
C GLY A 62 -3.16 -12.01 -22.77
N ASP A 63 -4.06 -12.86 -22.25
CA ASP A 63 -5.24 -12.40 -21.52
C ASP A 63 -4.84 -11.83 -20.16
N VAL A 64 -5.53 -10.80 -19.71
CA VAL A 64 -5.32 -10.21 -18.39
C VAL A 64 -5.87 -11.13 -17.32
N LEU A 65 -5.00 -11.65 -16.46
CA LEU A 65 -5.37 -12.53 -15.35
C LEU A 65 -5.55 -11.76 -14.04
N ARG A 66 -4.92 -10.59 -13.93
CA ARG A 66 -4.96 -9.75 -12.75
C ARG A 66 -5.06 -8.29 -13.15
N ASP A 67 -5.96 -7.61 -12.52
CA ASP A 67 -6.08 -6.16 -12.57
C ASP A 67 -5.38 -5.53 -11.36
N ASP A 68 -4.34 -4.74 -11.59
CA ASP A 68 -3.62 -4.00 -10.55
C ASP A 68 -4.49 -2.94 -9.85
N SER A 69 -5.68 -2.65 -10.39
CA SER A 69 -6.62 -1.74 -9.78
C SER A 69 -7.00 -2.14 -8.35
N GLN A 70 -7.06 -3.45 -8.05
CA GLN A 70 -7.36 -3.94 -6.71
C GLN A 70 -6.26 -3.59 -5.71
N THR A 71 -4.99 -3.72 -6.07
CA THR A 71 -3.86 -3.35 -5.21
C THR A 71 -3.91 -1.86 -4.87
N TRP A 72 -4.07 -1.01 -5.88
CA TRP A 72 -4.27 0.42 -5.70
C TRP A 72 -5.43 0.76 -4.76
N LEU A 73 -6.60 0.17 -5.04
CA LEU A 73 -7.83 0.41 -4.29
C LEU A 73 -7.69 0.01 -2.82
N ASP A 74 -7.09 -1.15 -2.54
CA ASP A 74 -6.93 -1.65 -1.18
C ASP A 74 -5.95 -0.83 -0.35
N PHE A 75 -4.86 -0.36 -0.95
CA PHE A 75 -3.95 0.55 -0.24
C PHE A 75 -4.67 1.85 0.14
N TYR A 76 -5.42 2.47 -0.78
CA TYR A 76 -6.16 3.69 -0.47
C TYR A 76 -7.32 3.47 0.50
N ARG A 77 -7.99 2.31 0.49
CA ARG A 77 -8.97 1.95 1.53
C ARG A 77 -8.33 1.89 2.91
N ARG A 78 -7.13 1.29 3.04
CA ARG A 78 -6.39 1.21 4.31
C ARG A 78 -5.91 2.59 4.76
N ILE A 79 -5.37 3.40 3.86
CA ILE A 79 -5.01 4.80 4.14
C ILE A 79 -6.23 5.56 4.65
N ASN A 80 -7.39 5.36 4.04
CA ASN A 80 -8.62 6.01 4.49
C ASN A 80 -9.01 5.60 5.91
N VAL A 81 -8.88 4.33 6.25
CA VAL A 81 -9.12 3.86 7.64
C VAL A 81 -8.17 4.54 8.61
N MET A 82 -6.87 4.67 8.27
CA MET A 82 -5.91 5.39 9.11
C MET A 82 -6.31 6.86 9.27
N ASN A 83 -6.72 7.52 8.19
CA ASN A 83 -7.17 8.91 8.24
C ASN A 83 -8.40 9.10 9.13
N VAL A 84 -9.38 8.18 9.07
CA VAL A 84 -10.57 8.22 9.94
C VAL A 84 -10.15 8.09 11.41
N ILE A 85 -9.30 7.11 11.74
CA ILE A 85 -8.84 6.93 13.12
C ILE A 85 -8.07 8.16 13.60
N LEU A 86 -7.13 8.67 12.80
CA LEU A 86 -6.33 9.85 13.15
C LEU A 86 -7.18 11.11 13.32
N LYS A 87 -8.32 11.21 12.64
CA LYS A 87 -9.26 12.32 12.78
C LYS A 87 -10.04 12.24 14.09
N GLU A 88 -10.52 11.05 14.44
CA GLU A 88 -11.47 10.86 15.54
C GLU A 88 -10.77 10.56 16.89
N ILE A 89 -9.50 10.11 16.87
CA ILE A 89 -8.83 9.57 18.05
C ILE A 89 -8.61 10.62 19.16
N ASP A 90 -8.41 11.89 18.79
CA ASP A 90 -8.20 12.97 19.75
C ASP A 90 -9.51 13.41 20.43
N ASP A 91 -10.67 13.09 19.86
CA ASP A 91 -11.99 13.37 20.39
C ASP A 91 -12.50 12.25 21.35
N ILE A 92 -11.77 11.12 21.44
CA ILE A 92 -12.12 10.02 22.32
C ILE A 92 -11.83 10.41 23.76
N SER A 93 -12.87 10.40 24.60
CA SER A 93 -12.72 10.63 26.05
C SER A 93 -11.95 9.47 26.68
N VAL A 94 -10.93 9.79 27.49
CA VAL A 94 -10.15 8.84 28.24
C VAL A 94 -10.38 9.04 29.74
N SER A 95 -10.51 7.95 30.48
CA SER A 95 -10.87 7.96 31.92
C SER A 95 -9.71 7.58 32.83
N SER A 96 -8.60 7.10 32.25
CA SER A 96 -7.43 6.64 33.00
C SER A 96 -6.12 6.94 32.28
N PRO A 97 -4.99 7.03 33.01
CA PRO A 97 -3.67 7.15 32.37
C PRO A 97 -3.32 5.98 31.42
N SER A 98 -3.85 4.79 31.67
CA SER A 98 -3.64 3.63 30.79
C SER A 98 -4.35 3.81 29.46
N GLU A 99 -5.58 4.31 29.47
CA GLU A 99 -6.34 4.59 28.24
C GLU A 99 -5.66 5.71 27.42
N GLU A 100 -5.07 6.70 28.10
CA GLU A 100 -4.31 7.75 27.41
C GLU A 100 -3.08 7.19 26.70
N LEU A 101 -2.34 6.29 27.35
CA LEU A 101 -1.20 5.60 26.74
C LEU A 101 -1.64 4.75 25.54
N ASP A 102 -2.77 4.05 25.65
CA ASP A 102 -3.34 3.29 24.55
C ASP A 102 -3.76 4.19 23.37
N ARG A 103 -4.33 5.36 23.66
CA ARG A 103 -4.68 6.36 22.64
C ARG A 103 -3.44 6.85 21.88
N ILE A 104 -2.38 7.21 22.61
CA ILE A 104 -1.10 7.66 22.01
C ILE A 104 -0.50 6.53 21.17
N ARG A 105 -0.50 5.30 21.67
CA ARG A 105 0.02 4.15 20.95
C ARG A 105 -0.74 3.90 19.63
N VAL A 106 -2.07 3.89 19.69
CA VAL A 106 -2.90 3.68 18.49
C VAL A 106 -2.66 4.79 17.46
N LYS A 107 -2.52 6.04 17.92
CA LYS A 107 -2.21 7.17 17.04
C LYS A 107 -0.87 6.97 16.32
N GLY A 108 0.19 6.60 17.06
CA GLY A 108 1.50 6.30 16.50
C GLY A 108 1.47 5.10 15.53
N GLU A 109 0.74 4.03 15.88
CA GLU A 109 0.55 2.88 15.00
C GLU A 109 -0.14 3.28 13.68
N CYS A 110 -1.14 4.15 13.72
CA CYS A 110 -1.83 4.63 12.52
C CYS A 110 -0.93 5.46 11.62
N HIS A 111 -0.12 6.35 12.19
CA HIS A 111 0.88 7.10 11.44
C HIS A 111 1.91 6.17 10.78
N PHE A 112 2.45 5.22 11.52
CA PHE A 112 3.40 4.25 11.00
C PHE A 112 2.82 3.42 9.84
N ILE A 113 1.59 2.91 10.00
CA ILE A 113 0.91 2.14 8.95
C ILE A 113 0.69 3.01 7.71
N ARG A 114 0.22 4.25 7.89
CA ARG A 114 0.01 5.17 6.77
C ARG A 114 1.30 5.47 6.01
N ALA A 115 2.39 5.73 6.73
CA ALA A 115 3.71 5.91 6.15
C ALA A 115 4.16 4.70 5.33
N SER A 116 4.03 3.49 5.88
CA SER A 116 4.34 2.23 5.20
C SER A 116 3.53 2.03 3.93
N LEU A 117 2.23 2.33 3.97
CA LEU A 117 1.34 2.21 2.81
C LEU A 117 1.74 3.20 1.70
N TYR A 118 2.05 4.45 2.05
CA TYR A 118 2.52 5.44 1.07
C TYR A 118 3.90 5.10 0.53
N PHE A 119 4.80 4.58 1.35
CA PHE A 119 6.10 4.11 0.89
C PHE A 119 5.96 3.01 -0.17
N THR A 120 5.09 2.03 0.09
CA THR A 120 4.82 0.96 -0.88
C THR A 120 4.19 1.52 -2.17
N LEU A 121 3.17 2.37 -2.04
CA LEU A 121 2.48 2.96 -3.20
C LEU A 121 3.42 3.78 -4.09
N VAL A 122 4.28 4.62 -3.49
CA VAL A 122 5.18 5.47 -4.29
C VAL A 122 6.24 4.64 -5.00
N ASN A 123 6.69 3.54 -4.40
CA ASN A 123 7.65 2.62 -5.04
C ASN A 123 7.01 1.77 -6.16
N LEU A 124 5.73 1.42 -6.04
CA LEU A 124 5.02 0.66 -7.06
C LEU A 124 4.55 1.51 -8.24
N TYR A 125 4.08 2.72 -7.97
CA TYR A 125 3.32 3.51 -8.96
C TYR A 125 3.90 4.89 -9.24
N GLY A 126 4.88 5.34 -8.45
CA GLY A 126 5.59 6.60 -8.64
C GLY A 126 6.87 6.40 -9.46
N LYS A 127 7.51 7.51 -9.79
CA LYS A 127 8.89 7.45 -10.28
C LYS A 127 9.85 7.16 -9.13
N ALA A 128 10.95 6.48 -9.43
CA ALA A 128 12.02 6.26 -8.47
C ALA A 128 12.54 7.61 -7.93
N TYR A 129 12.79 7.67 -6.61
CA TYR A 129 13.28 8.89 -5.99
C TYR A 129 14.62 9.32 -6.59
N ASN A 130 14.68 10.55 -7.09
CA ASN A 130 15.90 11.20 -7.50
C ASN A 130 15.92 12.62 -6.94
N LYS A 131 16.92 12.95 -6.14
CA LYS A 131 17.05 14.26 -5.47
C LYS A 131 16.95 15.45 -6.45
N ALA A 132 17.43 15.29 -7.67
CA ALA A 132 17.42 16.38 -8.66
C ALA A 132 16.04 16.62 -9.29
N THR A 133 15.17 15.60 -9.37
CA THR A 133 13.90 15.64 -10.11
C THR A 133 12.67 15.33 -9.28
N SER A 134 12.83 14.82 -8.06
CA SER A 134 11.72 14.38 -7.18
C SER A 134 10.67 15.45 -6.89
N ALA A 135 11.04 16.74 -6.99
CA ALA A 135 10.10 17.85 -6.81
C ALA A 135 9.08 17.98 -7.95
N THR A 136 9.37 17.41 -9.12
CA THR A 136 8.52 17.44 -10.32
C THR A 136 8.10 16.06 -10.81
N ASP A 137 8.79 15.01 -10.39
CA ASP A 137 8.45 13.65 -10.75
C ASP A 137 7.12 13.23 -10.13
N TYR A 138 6.28 12.59 -10.95
CA TYR A 138 4.97 12.15 -10.49
C TYR A 138 5.08 10.96 -9.53
N GLY A 139 4.56 11.17 -8.33
CA GLY A 139 4.34 10.11 -7.34
C GLY A 139 2.92 9.55 -7.40
N VAL A 140 2.27 9.47 -6.27
CA VAL A 140 0.89 9.01 -6.11
C VAL A 140 0.02 10.11 -5.47
N PRO A 141 -1.30 10.08 -5.58
CA PRO A 141 -2.16 11.01 -4.87
C PRO A 141 -1.95 10.97 -3.35
N LEU A 142 -1.73 12.10 -2.73
CA LEU A 142 -1.59 12.21 -1.28
C LEU A 142 -2.95 12.57 -0.66
N LYS A 143 -3.60 11.58 -0.04
CA LYS A 143 -4.88 11.72 0.66
C LYS A 143 -4.64 11.66 2.17
N LEU A 144 -4.88 12.77 2.86
CA LEU A 144 -4.71 12.90 4.32
C LEU A 144 -6.02 13.14 5.06
N THR A 145 -7.14 13.20 4.33
CA THR A 145 -8.47 13.41 4.88
C THR A 145 -9.28 12.11 4.89
N GLU A 146 -10.22 12.00 5.83
CA GLU A 146 -11.07 10.83 6.04
C GLU A 146 -12.16 10.65 4.98
N TYR A 147 -12.55 11.70 4.28
CA TYR A 147 -13.60 11.66 3.26
C TYR A 147 -13.14 12.26 1.93
N VAL A 148 -13.91 11.99 0.90
CA VAL A 148 -13.79 12.62 -0.41
C VAL A 148 -14.96 13.59 -0.56
N GLU A 149 -14.67 14.86 -0.78
CA GLU A 149 -15.70 15.83 -1.09
C GLU A 149 -16.31 15.53 -2.46
N HIS A 150 -17.57 15.12 -2.48
CA HIS A 150 -18.32 14.88 -3.70
C HIS A 150 -19.04 16.16 -4.11
N ASP A 151 -18.33 17.08 -4.68
CA ASP A 151 -18.93 18.25 -5.30
C ASP A 151 -18.95 18.02 -6.83
N LYS A 152 -20.13 17.97 -7.41
CA LYS A 152 -20.32 17.76 -8.86
C LYS A 152 -19.72 18.88 -9.71
N ASP A 153 -19.50 20.05 -9.12
CA ASP A 153 -18.97 21.22 -9.79
C ASP A 153 -17.45 21.40 -9.59
N LYS A 154 -16.82 20.54 -8.77
CA LYS A 154 -15.38 20.49 -8.52
C LYS A 154 -14.77 19.21 -9.04
N LYS A 155 -13.51 19.28 -9.47
CA LYS A 155 -12.74 18.06 -9.73
C LYS A 155 -12.54 17.31 -8.43
N THR A 156 -13.19 16.17 -8.29
CA THR A 156 -13.03 15.27 -7.12
C THR A 156 -11.88 14.30 -7.28
N GLN A 157 -11.18 14.32 -8.41
CA GLN A 157 -10.04 13.47 -8.67
C GLN A 157 -8.80 14.06 -8.00
N PHE A 158 -8.13 13.22 -7.21
CA PHE A 158 -6.84 13.58 -6.64
C PHE A 158 -5.76 13.60 -7.72
N GLU A 159 -5.05 14.71 -7.82
CA GLU A 159 -3.88 14.81 -8.69
C GLU A 159 -2.70 14.01 -8.10
N ARG A 160 -1.82 13.53 -8.98
CA ARG A 160 -0.58 12.89 -8.52
C ARG A 160 0.32 13.94 -7.86
N THR A 161 0.66 13.67 -6.62
CA THR A 161 1.57 14.50 -5.83
C THR A 161 3.02 14.21 -6.23
N PRO A 162 3.91 15.22 -6.28
CA PRO A 162 5.33 14.99 -6.53
C PRO A 162 5.94 13.99 -5.55
N VAL A 163 6.88 13.17 -6.03
CA VAL A 163 7.58 12.15 -5.25
C VAL A 163 8.18 12.72 -3.97
N ALA A 164 8.83 13.87 -4.03
CA ALA A 164 9.41 14.54 -2.85
C ALA A 164 8.37 14.78 -1.76
N LYS A 165 7.16 15.22 -2.11
CA LYS A 165 6.09 15.49 -1.15
C LYS A 165 5.54 14.24 -0.49
N ILE A 166 5.51 13.13 -1.20
CA ILE A 166 5.13 11.84 -0.61
C ILE A 166 6.15 11.42 0.44
N TYR A 167 7.45 11.51 0.12
CA TYR A 167 8.50 11.17 1.09
C TYR A 167 8.55 12.14 2.28
N GLU A 168 8.28 13.44 2.07
CA GLU A 168 8.13 14.39 3.17
C GLU A 168 7.02 13.95 4.13
N GLN A 169 5.86 13.54 3.61
CA GLN A 169 4.74 13.07 4.44
C GLN A 169 5.07 11.75 5.16
N ILE A 170 5.74 10.81 4.47
CA ILE A 170 6.19 9.56 5.09
C ILE A 170 7.09 9.87 6.29
N VAL A 171 8.05 10.78 6.14
CA VAL A 171 8.97 11.16 7.22
C VAL A 171 8.23 11.87 8.35
N GLU A 172 7.24 12.69 8.03
CA GLU A 172 6.41 13.37 9.05
C GLU A 172 5.61 12.37 9.88
N ASP A 173 4.95 11.42 9.22
CA ASP A 173 4.21 10.35 9.90
C ASP A 173 5.11 9.46 10.79
N LEU A 174 6.39 9.28 10.41
CA LEU A 174 7.33 8.46 11.19
C LEU A 174 7.95 9.21 12.38
N LYS A 175 7.79 10.53 12.49
CA LYS A 175 8.29 11.33 13.61
C LYS A 175 7.27 11.48 14.75
N THR A 176 6.02 11.15 14.50
CA THR A 176 4.93 11.23 15.47
C THR A 176 4.92 10.03 16.40
#